data_6b8c24121c0097dd22ae0eb23e00c779
#
_entry.id   6b8c24121c0097dd22ae0eb23e00c779
#
_cell.length_a   1.000
_cell.length_b   1.000
_cell.length_c   1.000
_cell.angle_alpha   90.00
_cell.angle_beta   90.00
_cell.angle_gamma   90.00
#
_symmetry.space_group_name_H-M   'P 1'
#
loop_
_entity.id
_entity.type
_entity.pdbx_description
1 polymer ?
#
loop_
_entity_poly.entity_id
_entity_poly.type
_entity_poly.pdbx_seq_one_letter_code
_entity_poly.pdbx_strand_id
1 'polypeptide(L)'
;MAIQKVGIVIHEGVQALDVAGPIDVFAEANDYVAAEDRYEAVLVGASLSPLRASNHMQMIADQTFEEASGGFDILLVAGGPRLPDAEPDPHMTDWLRAAPWRASTYGSICTGAFALGHAGLMDGRRVTTHWQNAQKLAARFPAAKVEPDLIYVRDGRLVTSAGVTAGIDLALSLVAQRHGPVVAITVAKRMVVVAQRQGGQSQFSPYLTAPSDPVSPIARIQDFVMANIADRLSLEVLAAEVGMSGRNLTRHFAQETGITPHEFVERARVDAARRLLEGSDRALKAVAHDCGFGTPDRMRMIFSRRLGVTPAQYRASFRQPELSA
;
A
#
# COMPACT_ATOMS: atom_id res chain seq x y z
N MET A 1 -29.53 -0.56 -10.61
CA MET A 1 -28.32 0.25 -10.31
C MET A 1 -27.52 0.37 -11.59
N ALA A 2 -26.59 1.31 -11.71
CA ALA A 2 -25.84 1.51 -12.97
C ALA A 2 -24.47 0.84 -12.87
N ILE A 3 -23.90 0.45 -14.01
CA ILE A 3 -22.51 -0.01 -14.15
C ILE A 3 -21.56 0.97 -13.43
N GLN A 4 -20.59 0.45 -12.69
CA GLN A 4 -19.65 1.25 -11.92
C GLN A 4 -18.51 1.74 -12.83
N LYS A 5 -18.46 3.02 -13.09
CA LYS A 5 -17.43 3.61 -13.95
C LYS A 5 -16.15 3.89 -13.15
N VAL A 6 -15.03 3.23 -13.53
CA VAL A 6 -13.72 3.40 -12.93
C VAL A 6 -12.80 4.15 -13.88
N GLY A 7 -12.53 5.43 -13.59
CA GLY A 7 -11.56 6.22 -14.33
C GLY A 7 -10.14 6.02 -13.80
N ILE A 8 -9.19 5.74 -14.69
CA ILE A 8 -7.76 5.75 -14.34
C ILE A 8 -7.06 6.78 -15.21
N VAL A 9 -6.50 7.81 -14.57
CA VAL A 9 -5.73 8.85 -15.24
C VAL A 9 -4.35 8.32 -15.57
N ILE A 10 -4.00 8.39 -16.85
CA ILE A 10 -2.71 7.99 -17.40
C ILE A 10 -1.96 9.17 -18.02
N HIS A 11 -0.63 9.08 -18.03
CA HIS A 11 0.26 10.12 -18.54
C HIS A 11 1.55 9.50 -19.10
N GLU A 12 2.33 10.27 -19.85
CA GLU A 12 3.62 9.80 -20.37
C GLU A 12 4.55 9.35 -19.23
N GLY A 13 5.11 8.15 -19.34
CA GLY A 13 5.95 7.53 -18.31
C GLY A 13 5.19 6.94 -17.14
N VAL A 14 3.88 6.70 -17.26
CA VAL A 14 3.05 6.05 -16.22
C VAL A 14 3.62 4.67 -15.84
N GLN A 15 3.51 4.30 -14.58
CA GLN A 15 3.83 2.94 -14.13
C GLN A 15 2.76 1.96 -14.60
N ALA A 16 3.07 1.07 -15.54
CA ALA A 16 2.08 0.20 -16.18
C ALA A 16 1.28 -0.64 -15.16
N LEU A 17 1.90 -1.14 -14.11
CA LEU A 17 1.22 -1.95 -13.10
C LEU A 17 0.27 -1.13 -12.21
N ASP A 18 0.49 0.18 -12.07
CA ASP A 18 -0.45 1.08 -11.37
C ASP A 18 -1.78 1.22 -12.14
N VAL A 19 -1.77 0.92 -13.43
CA VAL A 19 -2.93 0.91 -14.32
C VAL A 19 -3.52 -0.49 -14.40
N ALA A 20 -2.74 -1.46 -14.89
CA ALA A 20 -3.21 -2.81 -15.18
C ALA A 20 -3.69 -3.55 -13.92
N GLY A 21 -2.94 -3.45 -12.80
CA GLY A 21 -3.28 -4.17 -11.58
C GLY A 21 -4.69 -3.87 -11.05
N PRO A 22 -5.07 -2.61 -10.82
CA PRO A 22 -6.43 -2.25 -10.43
C PRO A 22 -7.49 -2.60 -11.46
N ILE A 23 -7.21 -2.42 -12.75
CA ILE A 23 -8.15 -2.77 -13.83
C ILE A 23 -8.46 -4.26 -13.81
N ASP A 24 -7.44 -5.11 -13.69
CA ASP A 24 -7.62 -6.55 -13.62
C ASP A 24 -8.46 -6.97 -12.40
N VAL A 25 -8.30 -6.30 -11.24
CA VAL A 25 -9.15 -6.54 -10.07
C VAL A 25 -10.61 -6.23 -10.36
N PHE A 26 -10.91 -5.07 -10.96
CA PHE A 26 -12.29 -4.67 -11.27
C PHE A 26 -12.88 -5.53 -12.39
N ALA A 27 -12.10 -5.89 -13.40
CA ALA A 27 -12.52 -6.78 -14.48
C ALA A 27 -12.85 -8.18 -13.96
N GLU A 28 -11.99 -8.76 -13.16
CA GLU A 28 -12.21 -10.08 -12.55
C GLU A 28 -13.42 -10.08 -11.59
N ALA A 29 -13.66 -8.97 -10.88
CA ALA A 29 -14.83 -8.84 -10.00
C ALA A 29 -16.16 -8.95 -10.77
N ASN A 30 -16.18 -8.64 -12.06
CA ASN A 30 -17.37 -8.68 -12.90
C ASN A 30 -17.95 -10.10 -13.06
N ASP A 31 -17.16 -11.13 -12.82
CA ASP A 31 -17.60 -12.52 -12.88
C ASP A 31 -18.35 -12.96 -11.60
N TYR A 32 -18.29 -12.15 -10.55
CA TYR A 32 -18.83 -12.48 -9.21
C TYR A 32 -19.87 -11.51 -8.70
N VAL A 33 -20.30 -10.55 -9.54
CA VAL A 33 -21.32 -9.55 -9.19
C VAL A 33 -22.45 -9.55 -10.20
N ALA A 34 -23.60 -8.99 -9.85
CA ALA A 34 -24.73 -8.84 -10.76
C ALA A 34 -24.38 -7.91 -11.94
N ALA A 35 -25.03 -8.12 -13.08
CA ALA A 35 -24.73 -7.38 -14.31
C ALA A 35 -24.83 -5.85 -14.14
N GLU A 36 -25.78 -5.39 -13.32
CA GLU A 36 -26.02 -3.97 -13.01
C GLU A 36 -24.99 -3.39 -12.04
N ASP A 37 -24.16 -4.20 -11.41
CA ASP A 37 -23.12 -3.79 -10.46
C ASP A 37 -21.69 -3.97 -11.01
N ARG A 38 -21.57 -4.32 -12.28
CA ARG A 38 -20.29 -4.51 -12.96
C ARG A 38 -19.49 -3.22 -13.04
N TYR A 39 -18.18 -3.38 -13.13
CA TYR A 39 -17.23 -2.30 -13.33
C TYR A 39 -16.91 -2.12 -14.81
N GLU A 40 -16.80 -0.87 -15.23
CA GLU A 40 -16.28 -0.45 -16.53
C GLU A 40 -15.07 0.44 -16.31
N ALA A 41 -13.88 -0.03 -16.71
CA ALA A 41 -12.65 0.75 -16.61
C ALA A 41 -12.52 1.66 -17.83
N VAL A 42 -12.15 2.93 -17.58
CA VAL A 42 -11.93 3.95 -18.61
C VAL A 42 -10.57 4.62 -18.34
N LEU A 43 -9.69 4.58 -19.30
CA LEU A 43 -8.43 5.30 -19.27
C LEU A 43 -8.64 6.75 -19.69
N VAL A 44 -8.21 7.69 -18.85
CA VAL A 44 -8.34 9.12 -19.13
C VAL A 44 -6.94 9.73 -19.28
N GLY A 45 -6.71 10.48 -20.34
CA GLY A 45 -5.42 11.09 -20.62
C GLY A 45 -5.49 12.45 -21.32
N ALA A 46 -4.34 13.03 -21.60
CA ALA A 46 -4.27 14.32 -22.30
C ALA A 46 -4.63 14.21 -23.78
N SER A 47 -4.49 13.02 -24.38
CA SER A 47 -4.81 12.78 -25.79
C SER A 47 -5.14 11.30 -26.02
N LEU A 48 -5.74 11.00 -27.17
CA LEU A 48 -5.99 9.63 -27.64
C LEU A 48 -4.79 9.03 -28.42
N SER A 49 -3.66 9.74 -28.44
CA SER A 49 -2.43 9.22 -29.04
C SER A 49 -1.78 8.20 -28.10
N PRO A 50 -1.08 7.17 -28.65
CA PRO A 50 -0.33 6.23 -27.83
C PRO A 50 0.72 6.94 -26.96
N LEU A 51 0.72 6.67 -25.67
CA LEU A 51 1.76 7.11 -24.73
C LEU A 51 2.62 5.91 -24.30
N ARG A 52 3.84 6.18 -23.84
CA ARG A 52 4.74 5.15 -23.33
C ARG A 52 4.73 5.11 -21.81
N ALA A 53 4.45 3.94 -21.26
CA ALA A 53 4.67 3.66 -19.85
C ALA A 53 6.16 3.59 -19.50
N SER A 54 6.50 3.64 -18.22
CA SER A 54 7.89 3.59 -17.72
C SER A 54 8.65 2.30 -18.11
N ASN A 55 7.93 1.22 -18.37
CA ASN A 55 8.44 -0.06 -18.85
C ASN A 55 8.37 -0.22 -20.38
N HIS A 56 8.15 0.88 -21.12
CA HIS A 56 8.03 0.96 -22.56
C HIS A 56 6.78 0.33 -23.20
N MET A 57 5.85 -0.23 -22.40
CA MET A 57 4.53 -0.60 -22.95
C MET A 57 3.83 0.64 -23.51
N GLN A 58 3.08 0.46 -24.58
CA GLN A 58 2.22 1.52 -25.13
C GLN A 58 0.81 1.39 -24.52
N MET A 59 0.23 2.53 -24.18
CA MET A 59 -1.14 2.65 -23.72
C MET A 59 -1.83 3.76 -24.50
N ILE A 60 -3.15 3.65 -24.64
CA ILE A 60 -3.98 4.63 -25.31
C ILE A 60 -5.11 4.99 -24.34
N ALA A 61 -5.38 6.26 -24.13
CA ALA A 61 -6.53 6.69 -23.35
C ALA A 61 -7.84 6.42 -24.13
N ASP A 62 -8.90 6.07 -23.41
CA ASP A 62 -10.24 5.93 -23.99
C ASP A 62 -10.93 7.29 -24.14
N GLN A 63 -10.58 8.26 -23.30
CA GLN A 63 -11.12 9.62 -23.27
C GLN A 63 -10.02 10.64 -22.96
N THR A 64 -10.14 11.82 -23.56
CA THR A 64 -9.33 12.98 -23.16
C THR A 64 -9.90 13.63 -21.89
N PHE A 65 -9.13 14.55 -21.27
CA PHE A 65 -9.63 15.32 -20.11
C PHE A 65 -10.88 16.16 -20.47
N GLU A 66 -11.00 16.65 -21.70
CA GLU A 66 -12.15 17.41 -22.17
C GLU A 66 -13.39 16.52 -22.32
N GLU A 67 -13.22 15.31 -22.85
CA GLU A 67 -14.32 14.35 -23.07
C GLU A 67 -14.77 13.71 -21.75
N ALA A 68 -13.87 13.52 -20.80
CA ALA A 68 -14.14 12.90 -19.49
C ALA A 68 -14.82 13.90 -18.54
N SER A 69 -16.08 14.24 -18.81
CA SER A 69 -16.85 15.27 -18.09
C SER A 69 -17.26 14.88 -16.65
N GLY A 70 -17.15 13.62 -16.25
CA GLY A 70 -17.51 13.12 -14.90
C GLY A 70 -18.38 11.87 -14.92
N GLY A 71 -19.04 11.61 -13.79
CA GLY A 71 -19.88 10.42 -13.62
C GLY A 71 -19.08 9.15 -13.31
N PHE A 72 -17.89 9.29 -12.71
CA PHE A 72 -17.12 8.16 -12.21
C PHE A 72 -17.58 7.76 -10.80
N ASP A 73 -17.65 6.48 -10.54
CA ASP A 73 -17.80 5.96 -9.19
C ASP A 73 -16.44 5.98 -8.47
N ILE A 74 -15.38 5.65 -9.20
CA ILE A 74 -14.00 5.65 -8.73
C ILE A 74 -13.14 6.37 -9.77
N LEU A 75 -12.28 7.29 -9.32
CA LEU A 75 -11.30 8.00 -10.16
C LEU A 75 -9.93 7.94 -9.50
N LEU A 76 -8.97 7.29 -10.14
CA LEU A 76 -7.61 7.11 -9.62
C LEU A 76 -6.56 7.68 -10.57
N VAL A 77 -5.58 8.37 -10.03
CA VAL A 77 -4.41 8.84 -10.79
C VAL A 77 -3.30 7.82 -10.65
N ALA A 78 -2.90 7.19 -11.74
CA ALA A 78 -1.78 6.27 -11.75
C ALA A 78 -0.44 7.01 -11.54
N GLY A 79 0.51 6.37 -10.88
CA GLY A 79 1.84 6.92 -10.67
C GLY A 79 2.78 6.73 -11.85
N GLY A 80 3.96 7.32 -11.71
CA GLY A 80 5.08 7.15 -12.63
C GLY A 80 6.37 7.67 -12.00
N PRO A 81 7.53 7.09 -12.35
CA PRO A 81 8.80 7.41 -11.68
C PRO A 81 9.23 8.87 -11.87
N ARG A 82 8.71 9.57 -12.87
CA ARG A 82 9.05 10.97 -13.15
C ARG A 82 8.15 11.99 -12.44
N LEU A 83 6.92 11.62 -12.04
CA LEU A 83 5.96 12.54 -11.41
C LEU A 83 6.52 13.31 -10.20
N PRO A 84 7.33 12.71 -9.31
CA PRO A 84 7.87 13.43 -8.17
C PRO A 84 8.81 14.60 -8.53
N ASP A 85 9.36 14.61 -9.73
CA ASP A 85 10.32 15.62 -10.21
C ASP A 85 9.82 16.43 -11.41
N ALA A 86 8.71 16.00 -12.01
CA ALA A 86 8.13 16.69 -13.15
C ALA A 86 7.45 18.01 -12.75
N GLU A 87 7.46 18.97 -13.65
CA GLU A 87 6.57 20.10 -13.57
C GLU A 87 5.11 19.62 -13.73
N PRO A 88 4.17 20.18 -12.97
CA PRO A 88 2.77 19.80 -13.07
C PRO A 88 2.21 20.11 -14.46
N ASP A 89 1.57 19.12 -15.09
CA ASP A 89 0.78 19.36 -16.29
C ASP A 89 -0.45 20.22 -15.94
N PRO A 90 -0.58 21.43 -16.48
CA PRO A 90 -1.68 22.32 -16.15
C PRO A 90 -3.05 21.72 -16.53
N HIS A 91 -3.16 21.04 -17.68
CA HIS A 91 -4.42 20.44 -18.13
C HIS A 91 -4.88 19.35 -17.18
N MET A 92 -3.98 18.42 -16.81
CA MET A 92 -4.28 17.38 -15.81
C MET A 92 -4.59 18.00 -14.46
N THR A 93 -3.82 18.99 -14.01
CA THR A 93 -3.99 19.62 -12.70
C THR A 93 -5.34 20.31 -12.60
N ASP A 94 -5.71 21.11 -13.60
CA ASP A 94 -6.99 21.83 -13.62
C ASP A 94 -8.17 20.86 -13.70
N TRP A 95 -8.04 19.82 -14.51
CA TRP A 95 -9.06 18.78 -14.58
C TRP A 95 -9.25 18.03 -13.25
N LEU A 96 -8.14 17.70 -12.57
CA LEU A 96 -8.15 17.01 -11.27
C LEU A 96 -8.75 17.84 -10.14
N ARG A 97 -8.66 19.20 -10.16
CA ARG A 97 -9.33 20.04 -9.15
C ARG A 97 -10.82 19.78 -9.03
N ALA A 98 -11.43 19.34 -10.10
CA ALA A 98 -12.84 18.98 -10.13
C ALA A 98 -13.11 17.50 -9.75
N ALA A 99 -12.08 16.69 -9.43
CA ALA A 99 -12.24 15.26 -9.09
C ALA A 99 -13.28 14.99 -7.99
N PRO A 100 -13.37 15.79 -6.89
CA PRO A 100 -14.43 15.61 -5.89
C PRO A 100 -15.84 15.76 -6.42
N TRP A 101 -16.04 16.45 -7.55
CA TRP A 101 -17.35 16.63 -8.20
C TRP A 101 -17.57 15.61 -9.32
N ARG A 102 -16.48 15.02 -9.85
CA ARG A 102 -16.50 14.06 -10.96
C ARG A 102 -16.65 12.62 -10.53
N ALA A 103 -16.29 12.30 -9.28
CA ALA A 103 -16.26 10.92 -8.80
C ALA A 103 -16.81 10.78 -7.38
N SER A 104 -17.40 9.63 -7.08
CA SER A 104 -17.85 9.29 -5.71
C SER A 104 -16.66 8.99 -4.79
N THR A 105 -15.65 8.29 -5.30
CA THR A 105 -14.35 8.06 -4.66
C THR A 105 -13.27 8.53 -5.62
N TYR A 106 -12.30 9.30 -5.15
CA TYR A 106 -11.18 9.76 -5.96
C TYR A 106 -9.86 9.56 -5.21
N GLY A 107 -8.75 9.47 -5.94
CA GLY A 107 -7.49 9.22 -5.29
C GLY A 107 -6.32 8.96 -6.24
N SER A 108 -5.29 8.31 -5.70
CA SER A 108 -4.08 8.01 -6.44
C SER A 108 -3.48 6.66 -6.10
N ILE A 109 -2.69 6.18 -7.03
CA ILE A 109 -1.83 5.01 -6.90
C ILE A 109 -0.39 5.51 -7.00
N CYS A 110 0.49 5.06 -6.10
CA CYS A 110 1.92 5.38 -6.14
C CYS A 110 2.19 6.92 -6.12
N THR A 111 3.07 7.37 -6.98
CA THR A 111 3.43 8.78 -7.15
C THR A 111 2.34 9.64 -7.82
N GLY A 112 1.21 9.07 -8.21
CA GLY A 112 0.02 9.82 -8.61
C GLY A 112 -0.46 10.81 -7.52
N ALA A 113 -0.07 10.59 -6.26
CA ALA A 113 -0.29 11.52 -5.16
C ALA A 113 0.30 12.93 -5.43
N PHE A 114 1.39 13.05 -6.18
CA PHE A 114 1.95 14.36 -6.55
C PHE A 114 0.99 15.16 -7.43
N ALA A 115 0.30 14.50 -8.37
CA ALA A 115 -0.71 15.17 -9.17
C ALA A 115 -1.89 15.67 -8.33
N LEU A 116 -2.34 14.86 -7.35
CA LEU A 116 -3.38 15.28 -6.39
C LEU A 116 -2.91 16.47 -5.53
N GLY A 117 -1.65 16.49 -5.14
CA GLY A 117 -1.05 17.59 -4.38
C GLY A 117 -1.05 18.90 -5.17
N HIS A 118 -0.65 18.85 -6.44
CA HIS A 118 -0.71 20.02 -7.33
C HIS A 118 -2.13 20.52 -7.57
N ALA A 119 -3.11 19.63 -7.55
CA ALA A 119 -4.52 19.99 -7.64
C ALA A 119 -5.12 20.51 -6.31
N GLY A 120 -4.35 20.51 -5.19
CA GLY A 120 -4.81 20.98 -3.88
C GLY A 120 -5.78 20.00 -3.17
N LEU A 121 -5.79 18.74 -3.56
CA LEU A 121 -6.75 17.74 -3.08
C LEU A 121 -6.33 16.99 -1.81
N MET A 122 -5.11 17.25 -1.31
CA MET A 122 -4.55 16.56 -0.15
C MET A 122 -4.47 17.41 1.12
N ASP A 123 -4.79 18.70 1.06
CA ASP A 123 -4.63 19.63 2.19
C ASP A 123 -5.48 19.20 3.39
N GLY A 124 -4.83 19.03 4.55
CA GLY A 124 -5.44 18.52 5.78
C GLY A 124 -5.79 17.03 5.78
N ARG A 125 -5.58 16.32 4.67
CA ARG A 125 -5.96 14.91 4.49
C ARG A 125 -4.82 13.96 4.81
N ARG A 126 -5.18 12.76 5.30
CA ARG A 126 -4.28 11.63 5.42
C ARG A 126 -4.09 10.98 4.06
N VAL A 127 -2.83 10.82 3.66
CA VAL A 127 -2.47 10.25 2.35
C VAL A 127 -1.24 9.36 2.46
N THR A 128 -1.05 8.47 1.51
CA THR A 128 0.20 7.74 1.33
C THR A 128 0.66 7.81 -0.13
N THR A 129 1.88 7.43 -0.38
CA THR A 129 2.50 7.30 -1.70
C THR A 129 3.56 6.21 -1.66
N HIS A 130 4.26 5.99 -2.76
CA HIS A 130 5.40 5.08 -2.78
C HIS A 130 6.46 5.53 -1.76
N TRP A 131 6.94 4.58 -0.95
CA TRP A 131 7.83 4.83 0.19
C TRP A 131 9.04 5.71 -0.15
N GLN A 132 9.69 5.47 -1.30
CA GLN A 132 10.84 6.26 -1.75
C GLN A 132 10.53 7.75 -1.88
N ASN A 133 9.28 8.10 -2.09
CA ASN A 133 8.84 9.46 -2.36
C ASN A 133 8.02 10.07 -1.21
N ALA A 134 7.79 9.35 -0.11
CA ALA A 134 6.96 9.82 1.00
C ALA A 134 7.52 11.09 1.66
N GLN A 135 8.84 11.15 1.92
CA GLN A 135 9.48 12.34 2.46
C GLN A 135 9.38 13.53 1.50
N LYS A 136 9.59 13.28 0.20
CA LYS A 136 9.49 14.30 -0.84
C LYS A 136 8.07 14.84 -0.97
N LEU A 137 7.06 13.96 -0.89
CA LEU A 137 5.66 14.35 -0.90
C LEU A 137 5.33 15.24 0.31
N ALA A 138 5.76 14.84 1.51
CA ALA A 138 5.54 15.62 2.74
C ALA A 138 6.23 16.99 2.69
N ALA A 139 7.45 17.06 2.15
CA ALA A 139 8.17 18.32 2.02
C ALA A 139 7.53 19.26 0.98
N ARG A 140 7.01 18.70 -0.13
CA ARG A 140 6.38 19.49 -1.21
C ARG A 140 4.98 19.97 -0.87
N PHE A 141 4.23 19.18 -0.10
CA PHE A 141 2.85 19.46 0.30
C PHE A 141 2.68 19.38 1.82
N PRO A 142 3.21 20.36 2.56
CA PRO A 142 3.27 20.30 4.03
C PRO A 142 1.90 20.37 4.72
N ALA A 143 0.85 20.77 4.00
CA ALA A 143 -0.52 20.70 4.51
C ALA A 143 -1.11 19.28 4.51
N ALA A 144 -0.54 18.34 3.76
CA ALA A 144 -0.96 16.97 3.73
C ALA A 144 -0.39 16.18 4.92
N LYS A 145 -1.16 15.23 5.46
CA LYS A 145 -0.73 14.30 6.51
C LYS A 145 -0.23 13.01 5.86
N VAL A 146 1.04 13.01 5.47
CA VAL A 146 1.64 11.86 4.76
C VAL A 146 1.94 10.73 5.73
N GLU A 147 1.39 9.56 5.45
CA GLU A 147 1.63 8.29 6.15
C GLU A 147 2.65 7.48 5.34
N PRO A 148 3.94 7.49 5.71
CA PRO A 148 5.02 7.08 4.80
C PRO A 148 5.10 5.58 4.54
N ASP A 149 4.44 4.76 5.36
CA ASP A 149 4.65 3.31 5.36
C ASP A 149 3.34 2.50 5.24
N LEU A 150 2.24 3.12 4.84
CA LEU A 150 0.96 2.44 4.68
C LEU A 150 0.76 1.95 3.24
N ILE A 151 0.20 0.74 3.08
CA ILE A 151 -0.15 0.15 1.78
C ILE A 151 -1.16 1.02 1.06
N TYR A 152 -2.24 1.41 1.74
CA TYR A 152 -3.18 2.41 1.28
C TYR A 152 -3.82 3.15 2.47
N VAL A 153 -4.29 4.34 2.20
CA VAL A 153 -5.00 5.21 3.15
C VAL A 153 -6.34 5.60 2.54
N ARG A 154 -7.37 5.59 3.38
CA ARG A 154 -8.66 6.20 3.08
C ARG A 154 -8.91 7.35 4.05
N ASP A 155 -9.25 8.51 3.51
CA ASP A 155 -9.71 9.68 4.26
C ASP A 155 -11.00 10.21 3.61
N GLY A 156 -12.14 9.71 4.10
CA GLY A 156 -13.44 9.98 3.49
C GLY A 156 -13.53 9.42 2.07
N ARG A 157 -13.70 10.31 1.09
CA ARG A 157 -13.77 9.98 -0.34
C ARG A 157 -12.41 9.91 -1.03
N LEU A 158 -11.37 10.44 -0.40
CA LEU A 158 -10.00 10.37 -0.89
C LEU A 158 -9.38 9.02 -0.52
N VAL A 159 -8.79 8.33 -1.51
CA VAL A 159 -8.03 7.10 -1.32
C VAL A 159 -6.66 7.21 -1.97
N THR A 160 -5.62 6.77 -1.30
CA THR A 160 -4.26 6.77 -1.86
C THR A 160 -3.55 5.47 -1.53
N SER A 161 -2.73 4.95 -2.42
CA SER A 161 -1.96 3.73 -2.18
C SER A 161 -0.47 3.90 -2.49
N ALA A 162 0.33 3.00 -1.93
CA ALA A 162 1.77 2.93 -2.14
C ALA A 162 2.17 2.60 -3.59
N GLY A 163 1.23 2.07 -4.38
CA GLY A 163 1.44 1.78 -5.80
C GLY A 163 2.06 0.42 -6.08
N VAL A 164 2.33 0.18 -7.35
CA VAL A 164 2.75 -1.09 -7.89
C VAL A 164 1.75 -2.17 -7.45
N THR A 165 2.15 -3.17 -6.68
CA THR A 165 1.23 -4.20 -6.17
C THR A 165 0.23 -3.68 -5.13
N ALA A 166 0.50 -2.57 -4.45
CA ALA A 166 -0.43 -1.97 -3.49
C ALA A 166 -1.67 -1.34 -4.17
N GLY A 167 -1.60 -1.05 -5.47
CA GLY A 167 -2.77 -0.68 -6.28
C GLY A 167 -3.80 -1.80 -6.36
N ILE A 168 -3.33 -3.06 -6.42
CA ILE A 168 -4.19 -4.25 -6.36
C ILE A 168 -4.89 -4.33 -4.99
N ASP A 169 -4.16 -4.12 -3.88
CA ASP A 169 -4.75 -4.15 -2.53
C ASP A 169 -5.81 -3.06 -2.35
N LEU A 170 -5.55 -1.85 -2.87
CA LEU A 170 -6.52 -0.76 -2.86
C LEU A 170 -7.78 -1.15 -3.64
N ALA A 171 -7.64 -1.67 -4.87
CA ALA A 171 -8.77 -2.08 -5.69
C ALA A 171 -9.59 -3.20 -5.03
N LEU A 172 -8.93 -4.23 -4.48
CA LEU A 172 -9.59 -5.29 -3.70
C LEU A 172 -10.34 -4.73 -2.48
N SER A 173 -9.79 -3.70 -1.82
CA SER A 173 -10.48 -3.04 -0.69
C SER A 173 -11.73 -2.28 -1.13
N LEU A 174 -11.72 -1.68 -2.33
CA LEU A 174 -12.88 -1.00 -2.92
C LEU A 174 -13.96 -2.02 -3.32
N VAL A 175 -13.57 -3.15 -3.91
CA VAL A 175 -14.48 -4.27 -4.19
C VAL A 175 -15.09 -4.83 -2.90
N ALA A 176 -14.26 -5.06 -1.86
CA ALA A 176 -14.73 -5.56 -0.56
C ALA A 176 -15.75 -4.60 0.10
N GLN A 177 -15.52 -3.30 0.00
CA GLN A 177 -16.43 -2.30 0.56
C GLN A 177 -17.82 -2.31 -0.11
N ARG A 178 -17.85 -2.54 -1.43
CA ARG A 178 -19.10 -2.48 -2.19
C ARG A 178 -19.85 -3.82 -2.21
N HIS A 179 -19.12 -4.91 -2.41
CA HIS A 179 -19.68 -6.25 -2.65
C HIS A 179 -19.42 -7.23 -1.50
N GLY A 180 -18.75 -6.76 -0.46
CA GLY A 180 -18.40 -7.60 0.69
C GLY A 180 -17.06 -8.34 0.53
N PRO A 181 -16.51 -8.84 1.65
CA PRO A 181 -15.19 -9.46 1.67
C PRO A 181 -15.13 -10.78 0.87
N VAL A 182 -16.23 -11.50 0.73
CA VAL A 182 -16.27 -12.78 0.02
C VAL A 182 -15.93 -12.59 -1.47
N VAL A 183 -16.52 -11.59 -2.12
CA VAL A 183 -16.21 -11.26 -3.53
C VAL A 183 -14.75 -10.89 -3.68
N ALA A 184 -14.24 -9.97 -2.85
CA ALA A 184 -12.85 -9.54 -2.91
C ALA A 184 -11.85 -10.69 -2.70
N ILE A 185 -12.13 -11.61 -1.75
CA ILE A 185 -11.29 -12.81 -1.53
C ILE A 185 -11.33 -13.72 -2.75
N THR A 186 -12.49 -13.90 -3.38
CA THR A 186 -12.63 -14.74 -4.58
C THR A 186 -11.82 -14.16 -5.74
N VAL A 187 -11.91 -12.85 -5.98
CA VAL A 187 -11.08 -12.13 -6.94
C VAL A 187 -9.59 -12.28 -6.64
N ALA A 188 -9.18 -12.06 -5.38
CA ALA A 188 -7.78 -12.20 -4.97
C ALA A 188 -7.25 -13.62 -5.24
N LYS A 189 -8.04 -14.66 -4.93
CA LYS A 189 -7.68 -16.07 -5.23
C LYS A 189 -7.52 -16.32 -6.73
N ARG A 190 -8.45 -15.82 -7.53
CA ARG A 190 -8.41 -15.98 -8.99
C ARG A 190 -7.18 -15.31 -9.61
N MET A 191 -6.81 -14.14 -9.10
CA MET A 191 -5.59 -13.41 -9.48
C MET A 191 -4.30 -13.98 -8.84
N VAL A 192 -4.40 -15.07 -8.07
CA VAL A 192 -3.26 -15.69 -7.35
C VAL A 192 -2.58 -14.68 -6.40
N VAL A 193 -3.33 -13.72 -5.86
CA VAL A 193 -2.86 -12.82 -4.81
C VAL A 193 -2.88 -13.60 -3.50
N VAL A 194 -1.70 -14.01 -3.04
CA VAL A 194 -1.51 -14.95 -1.91
C VAL A 194 -2.03 -14.38 -0.60
N ALA A 195 -1.97 -13.05 -0.41
CA ALA A 195 -2.50 -12.36 0.75
C ALA A 195 -2.90 -10.93 0.37
N GLN A 196 -4.15 -10.57 0.60
CA GLN A 196 -4.59 -9.17 0.51
C GLN A 196 -3.99 -8.41 1.70
N ARG A 197 -3.16 -7.41 1.42
CA ARG A 197 -2.58 -6.55 2.46
C ARG A 197 -3.62 -5.54 2.93
N GLN A 198 -3.69 -5.32 4.24
CA GLN A 198 -4.54 -4.27 4.81
C GLN A 198 -3.87 -2.90 4.66
N GLY A 199 -4.64 -1.84 4.48
CA GLY A 199 -4.12 -0.49 4.28
C GLY A 199 -3.14 -0.02 5.36
N GLY A 200 -3.37 -0.42 6.61
CA GLY A 200 -2.49 -0.10 7.74
C GLY A 200 -1.20 -0.92 7.85
N GLN A 201 -0.87 -1.77 6.85
CA GLN A 201 0.37 -2.54 6.85
C GLN A 201 1.52 -1.73 6.25
N SER A 202 2.74 -2.05 6.68
CA SER A 202 3.96 -1.50 6.09
C SER A 202 4.11 -1.89 4.62
N GLN A 203 4.60 -0.95 3.81
CA GLN A 203 4.89 -1.17 2.39
C GLN A 203 5.97 -2.22 2.18
N PHE A 204 6.83 -2.39 3.18
CA PHE A 204 7.90 -3.39 3.17
C PHE A 204 7.78 -4.38 4.31
N SER A 205 8.16 -5.62 4.01
CA SER A 205 8.72 -6.50 5.00
C SER A 205 10.12 -5.99 5.39
N PRO A 206 10.52 -6.01 6.67
CA PRO A 206 11.91 -5.77 7.08
C PRO A 206 12.92 -6.63 6.32
N TYR A 207 12.48 -7.76 5.76
CA TYR A 207 13.28 -8.67 4.93
C TYR A 207 13.69 -8.09 3.57
N LEU A 208 12.99 -7.04 3.09
CA LEU A 208 13.26 -6.44 1.78
C LEU A 208 14.15 -5.19 1.86
N THR A 209 14.50 -4.76 3.06
CA THR A 209 15.49 -3.69 3.24
C THR A 209 16.88 -4.34 3.13
N ALA A 210 17.33 -4.56 1.88
CA ALA A 210 18.72 -4.93 1.67
C ALA A 210 19.59 -3.80 2.23
N PRO A 211 20.57 -4.09 3.10
CA PRO A 211 21.53 -3.08 3.52
C PRO A 211 22.27 -2.54 2.31
N SER A 212 22.63 -1.27 2.35
CA SER A 212 23.43 -0.63 1.29
C SER A 212 24.79 -1.31 1.08
N ASP A 213 25.28 -1.98 2.14
CA ASP A 213 26.45 -2.86 2.13
C ASP A 213 26.11 -4.16 2.87
N PRO A 214 26.11 -5.33 2.18
CA PRO A 214 25.82 -6.63 2.79
C PRO A 214 26.78 -7.03 3.94
N VAL A 215 27.94 -6.39 4.04
CA VAL A 215 28.95 -6.64 5.08
C VAL A 215 28.85 -5.61 6.22
N SER A 216 27.94 -4.64 6.11
CA SER A 216 27.82 -3.58 7.13
C SER A 216 27.42 -4.15 8.50
N PRO A 217 27.84 -3.51 9.60
CA PRO A 217 27.36 -3.86 10.93
C PRO A 217 25.83 -3.86 11.04
N ILE A 218 25.15 -3.01 10.26
CA ILE A 218 23.68 -2.93 10.25
C ILE A 218 23.09 -4.14 9.57
N ALA A 219 23.66 -4.62 8.45
CA ALA A 219 23.28 -5.87 7.80
C ALA A 219 23.37 -7.06 8.77
N ARG A 220 24.48 -7.17 9.50
CA ARG A 220 24.67 -8.22 10.51
C ARG A 220 23.61 -8.16 11.61
N ILE A 221 23.22 -6.97 12.07
CA ILE A 221 22.12 -6.80 13.03
C ILE A 221 20.78 -7.26 12.44
N GLN A 222 20.49 -6.92 11.18
CA GLN A 222 19.27 -7.36 10.53
C GLN A 222 19.20 -8.88 10.46
N ASP A 223 20.27 -9.54 9.99
CA ASP A 223 20.37 -11.00 9.93
C ASP A 223 20.27 -11.64 11.32
N PHE A 224 20.95 -11.07 12.30
CA PHE A 224 20.89 -11.55 13.68
C PHE A 224 19.48 -11.48 14.26
N VAL A 225 18.77 -10.37 14.07
CA VAL A 225 17.37 -10.22 14.51
C VAL A 225 16.48 -11.25 13.84
N MET A 226 16.68 -11.49 12.54
CA MET A 226 15.87 -12.43 11.79
C MET A 226 16.09 -13.89 12.24
N ALA A 227 17.32 -14.25 12.51
CA ALA A 227 17.67 -15.60 12.98
C ALA A 227 17.19 -15.86 14.43
N ASN A 228 17.07 -14.80 15.25
CA ASN A 228 16.81 -14.90 16.69
C ASN A 228 15.52 -14.19 17.12
N ILE A 229 14.48 -14.19 16.27
CA ILE A 229 13.27 -13.37 16.43
C ILE A 229 12.50 -13.64 17.73
N ALA A 230 12.56 -14.87 18.24
CA ALA A 230 11.93 -15.30 19.49
C ALA A 230 12.67 -14.79 20.74
N ASP A 231 13.95 -14.46 20.62
CA ASP A 231 14.83 -14.17 21.74
C ASP A 231 14.66 -12.74 22.28
N ARG A 232 15.33 -12.45 23.40
CA ARG A 232 15.38 -11.11 23.98
C ARG A 232 16.34 -10.22 23.20
N LEU A 233 15.82 -9.46 22.25
CA LEU A 233 16.58 -8.55 21.38
C LEU A 233 16.57 -7.12 21.97
N SER A 234 17.30 -6.93 23.10
CA SER A 234 17.47 -5.59 23.67
C SER A 234 18.55 -4.80 22.89
N LEU A 235 18.56 -3.47 23.05
CA LEU A 235 19.56 -2.61 22.39
C LEU A 235 20.99 -3.01 22.76
N GLU A 236 21.21 -3.45 24.02
CA GLU A 236 22.49 -3.90 24.52
C GLU A 236 22.94 -5.19 23.83
N VAL A 237 22.03 -6.15 23.62
CA VAL A 237 22.30 -7.40 22.91
C VAL A 237 22.69 -7.11 21.47
N LEU A 238 21.91 -6.27 20.78
CA LEU A 238 22.19 -5.89 19.40
C LEU A 238 23.49 -5.12 19.24
N ALA A 239 23.79 -4.23 20.17
CA ALA A 239 25.04 -3.46 20.17
C ALA A 239 26.27 -4.35 20.41
N ALA A 240 26.17 -5.32 21.32
CA ALA A 240 27.21 -6.29 21.59
C ALA A 240 27.55 -7.16 20.38
N GLU A 241 26.53 -7.57 19.59
CA GLU A 241 26.70 -8.39 18.37
C GLU A 241 27.66 -7.76 17.35
N VAL A 242 27.69 -6.42 17.28
CA VAL A 242 28.52 -5.68 16.32
C VAL A 242 29.64 -4.88 16.99
N GLY A 243 29.87 -5.05 18.30
CA GLY A 243 30.95 -4.37 19.03
C GLY A 243 30.76 -2.85 19.14
N MET A 244 29.48 -2.37 19.16
CA MET A 244 29.17 -0.95 19.27
C MET A 244 28.57 -0.61 20.64
N SER A 245 28.61 0.69 21.01
CA SER A 245 27.73 1.20 22.07
C SER A 245 26.28 1.34 21.56
N GLY A 246 25.29 1.19 22.44
CA GLY A 246 23.87 1.31 22.07
C GLY A 246 23.54 2.65 21.41
N ARG A 247 24.15 3.77 21.88
CA ARG A 247 23.99 5.09 21.27
C ARG A 247 24.52 5.12 19.83
N ASN A 248 25.68 4.51 19.59
CA ASN A 248 26.32 4.47 18.28
C ASN A 248 25.49 3.60 17.33
N LEU A 249 25.08 2.41 17.78
CA LEU A 249 24.19 1.55 17.00
C LEU A 249 22.91 2.27 16.60
N THR A 250 22.20 2.91 17.55
CA THR A 250 20.95 3.61 17.26
C THR A 250 21.13 4.68 16.18
N ARG A 251 22.22 5.47 16.27
CA ARG A 251 22.51 6.51 15.29
C ARG A 251 22.79 5.94 13.90
N HIS A 252 23.69 4.95 13.80
CA HIS A 252 24.06 4.34 12.51
C HIS A 252 22.89 3.58 11.89
N PHE A 253 22.14 2.83 12.70
CA PHE A 253 20.99 2.09 12.25
C PHE A 253 19.92 3.04 11.66
N ALA A 254 19.64 4.16 12.36
CA ALA A 254 18.67 5.16 11.88
C ALA A 254 19.19 5.90 10.62
N GLN A 255 20.48 6.17 10.51
CA GLN A 255 21.06 6.79 9.31
C GLN A 255 20.97 5.88 8.09
N GLU A 256 21.18 4.57 8.24
CA GLU A 256 21.18 3.61 7.13
C GLU A 256 19.77 3.13 6.77
N THR A 257 18.90 2.93 7.77
CA THR A 257 17.58 2.30 7.57
C THR A 257 16.38 3.26 7.70
N GLY A 258 16.60 4.46 8.21
CA GLY A 258 15.54 5.43 8.50
C GLY A 258 14.70 5.13 9.76
N ILE A 259 14.97 4.02 10.46
CA ILE A 259 14.22 3.60 11.66
C ILE A 259 15.15 3.23 12.82
N THR A 260 14.64 3.11 14.03
CA THR A 260 15.43 2.66 15.18
C THR A 260 15.59 1.13 15.21
N PRO A 261 16.65 0.58 15.87
CA PRO A 261 16.79 -0.86 16.08
C PRO A 261 15.57 -1.50 16.76
N HIS A 262 15.01 -0.83 17.76
CA HIS A 262 13.80 -1.29 18.43
C HIS A 262 12.59 -1.38 17.49
N GLU A 263 12.41 -0.37 16.66
CA GLU A 263 11.34 -0.36 15.66
C GLU A 263 11.52 -1.47 14.61
N PHE A 264 12.76 -1.74 14.19
CA PHE A 264 13.07 -2.85 13.29
C PHE A 264 12.69 -4.20 13.91
N VAL A 265 13.07 -4.45 15.18
CA VAL A 265 12.70 -5.68 15.90
C VAL A 265 11.18 -5.82 16.00
N GLU A 266 10.46 -4.74 16.32
CA GLU A 266 9.00 -4.80 16.37
C GLU A 266 8.37 -5.15 15.02
N ARG A 267 8.84 -4.53 13.93
CA ARG A 267 8.36 -4.81 12.56
C ARG A 267 8.63 -6.26 12.18
N ALA A 268 9.85 -6.75 12.43
CA ALA A 268 10.25 -8.13 12.16
C ALA A 268 9.36 -9.16 12.91
N ARG A 269 9.06 -8.89 14.19
CA ARG A 269 8.16 -9.72 14.99
C ARG A 269 6.72 -9.73 14.48
N VAL A 270 6.22 -8.58 14.08
CA VAL A 270 4.87 -8.48 13.48
C VAL A 270 4.80 -9.31 12.19
N ASP A 271 5.79 -9.21 11.32
CA ASP A 271 5.83 -9.98 10.07
C ASP A 271 5.97 -11.49 10.31
N ALA A 272 6.78 -11.90 11.28
CA ALA A 272 6.87 -13.31 11.68
C ALA A 272 5.53 -13.83 12.19
N ALA A 273 4.83 -13.04 13.02
CA ALA A 273 3.51 -13.42 13.52
C ALA A 273 2.45 -13.47 12.43
N ARG A 274 2.47 -12.54 11.47
CA ARG A 274 1.57 -12.57 10.30
C ARG A 274 1.67 -13.90 9.56
N ARG A 275 2.88 -14.31 9.20
CA ARG A 275 3.11 -15.60 8.49
C ARG A 275 2.56 -16.80 9.26
N LEU A 276 2.73 -16.83 10.60
CA LEU A 276 2.18 -17.91 11.42
C LEU A 276 0.66 -17.83 11.52
N LEU A 277 0.07 -16.62 11.55
CA LEU A 277 -1.38 -16.42 11.61
C LEU A 277 -2.07 -16.75 10.28
N GLU A 278 -1.40 -16.51 9.16
CA GLU A 278 -1.86 -16.83 7.80
C GLU A 278 -1.77 -18.32 7.50
N GLY A 279 -0.65 -18.95 7.85
CA GLY A 279 -0.29 -20.31 7.43
C GLY A 279 -0.55 -21.41 8.48
N SER A 280 -1.07 -21.11 9.69
CA SER A 280 -1.23 -22.10 10.74
C SER A 280 -2.38 -21.82 11.71
N ASP A 281 -2.84 -22.91 12.38
CA ASP A 281 -3.85 -22.87 13.45
C ASP A 281 -3.27 -22.73 14.85
N ARG A 282 -1.98 -22.38 14.95
CA ARG A 282 -1.30 -22.21 16.24
C ARG A 282 -2.05 -21.26 17.16
N ALA A 283 -2.17 -21.63 18.44
CA ALA A 283 -2.79 -20.75 19.42
C ALA A 283 -2.11 -19.38 19.47
N LEU A 284 -2.85 -18.29 19.66
CA LEU A 284 -2.28 -16.93 19.73
C LEU A 284 -1.17 -16.80 20.78
N LYS A 285 -1.27 -17.59 21.87
CA LYS A 285 -0.22 -17.67 22.91
C LYS A 285 1.08 -18.24 22.35
N ALA A 286 1.00 -19.30 21.54
CA ALA A 286 2.18 -19.88 20.91
C ALA A 286 2.79 -18.91 19.88
N VAL A 287 1.97 -18.29 19.02
CA VAL A 287 2.44 -17.26 18.06
C VAL A 287 3.14 -16.11 18.78
N ALA A 288 2.58 -15.60 19.89
CA ALA A 288 3.19 -14.53 20.66
C ALA A 288 4.56 -14.91 21.22
N HIS A 289 4.71 -16.15 21.68
CA HIS A 289 5.98 -16.68 22.19
C HIS A 289 6.99 -16.88 21.07
N ASP A 290 6.61 -17.61 20.02
CA ASP A 290 7.50 -17.97 18.89
C ASP A 290 8.00 -16.75 18.10
N CYS A 291 7.23 -15.65 18.12
CA CYS A 291 7.62 -14.38 17.50
C CYS A 291 8.23 -13.37 18.49
N GLY A 292 8.56 -13.77 19.72
CA GLY A 292 9.31 -12.96 20.68
C GLY A 292 8.53 -11.81 21.33
N PHE A 293 7.19 -11.80 21.25
CA PHE A 293 6.39 -10.80 21.98
C PHE A 293 6.33 -11.10 23.49
N GLY A 294 6.58 -12.35 23.89
CA GLY A 294 6.50 -12.81 25.27
C GLY A 294 5.09 -13.09 25.74
N THR A 295 4.14 -12.19 25.52
CA THR A 295 2.73 -12.35 25.92
C THR A 295 1.75 -12.04 24.78
N PRO A 296 0.55 -12.69 24.76
CA PRO A 296 -0.50 -12.39 23.78
C PRO A 296 -0.97 -10.93 23.85
N ASP A 297 -1.01 -10.33 25.04
CA ASP A 297 -1.44 -8.95 25.22
C ASP A 297 -0.46 -7.96 24.60
N ARG A 298 0.85 -8.20 24.75
CA ARG A 298 1.88 -7.39 24.10
C ARG A 298 1.80 -7.53 22.58
N MET A 299 1.63 -8.75 22.07
CA MET A 299 1.39 -8.99 20.66
C MET A 299 0.15 -8.23 20.18
N ARG A 300 -0.98 -8.31 20.89
CA ARG A 300 -2.21 -7.61 20.55
C ARG A 300 -2.01 -6.10 20.49
N MET A 301 -1.36 -5.52 21.49
CA MET A 301 -1.08 -4.07 21.55
C MET A 301 -0.23 -3.62 20.35
N ILE A 302 0.86 -4.33 20.05
CA ILE A 302 1.77 -3.98 18.95
C ILE A 302 1.08 -4.19 17.60
N PHE A 303 0.34 -5.28 17.40
CA PHE A 303 -0.46 -5.54 16.20
C PHE A 303 -1.48 -4.44 15.96
N SER A 304 -2.29 -4.09 16.97
CA SER A 304 -3.32 -3.05 16.83
C SER A 304 -2.70 -1.68 16.53
N ARG A 305 -1.56 -1.36 17.15
CA ARG A 305 -0.84 -0.11 16.86
C ARG A 305 -0.26 -0.08 15.45
N ARG A 306 0.28 -1.21 14.95
CA ARG A 306 0.97 -1.30 13.65
C ARG A 306 0.04 -1.58 12.48
N LEU A 307 -0.99 -2.37 12.69
CA LEU A 307 -1.85 -2.88 11.62
C LEU A 307 -3.32 -2.42 11.74
N GLY A 308 -3.68 -1.73 12.83
CA GLY A 308 -5.06 -1.30 13.08
C GLY A 308 -6.03 -2.43 13.44
N VAL A 309 -5.56 -3.68 13.49
CA VAL A 309 -6.38 -4.87 13.79
C VAL A 309 -5.70 -5.74 14.84
N THR A 310 -6.48 -6.54 15.56
CA THR A 310 -5.93 -7.52 16.51
C THR A 310 -5.43 -8.78 15.78
N PRO A 311 -4.51 -9.57 16.37
CA PRO A 311 -4.07 -10.84 15.78
C PRO A 311 -5.20 -11.82 15.49
N ALA A 312 -6.26 -11.81 16.30
CA ALA A 312 -7.45 -12.65 16.08
C ALA A 312 -8.25 -12.18 14.85
N GLN A 313 -8.50 -10.88 14.73
CA GLN A 313 -9.16 -10.29 13.55
C GLN A 313 -8.32 -10.51 12.29
N TYR A 314 -6.99 -10.33 12.40
CA TYR A 314 -6.06 -10.59 11.30
C TYR A 314 -6.17 -12.04 10.82
N ARG A 315 -6.11 -13.02 11.72
CA ARG A 315 -6.29 -14.44 11.36
C ARG A 315 -7.65 -14.71 10.73
N ALA A 316 -8.71 -14.12 11.26
CA ALA A 316 -10.06 -14.32 10.75
C ALA A 316 -10.22 -13.82 9.30
N SER A 317 -9.47 -12.80 8.88
CA SER A 317 -9.52 -12.28 7.49
C SER A 317 -8.88 -13.23 6.46
N PHE A 318 -8.11 -14.24 6.91
CA PHE A 318 -7.50 -15.28 6.05
C PHE A 318 -8.22 -16.64 6.12
N ARG A 319 -9.15 -16.81 7.07
CA ARG A 319 -9.95 -18.03 7.17
C ARG A 319 -11.24 -17.86 6.40
N GLN A 320 -11.56 -18.85 5.58
CA GLN A 320 -12.92 -18.99 5.05
C GLN A 320 -13.89 -19.27 6.21
N PRO A 321 -15.12 -18.70 6.19
CA PRO A 321 -16.21 -19.37 6.87
C PRO A 321 -16.34 -20.74 6.20
N GLU A 322 -16.28 -21.80 6.98
CA GLU A 322 -16.69 -23.13 6.51
C GLU A 322 -18.09 -22.98 5.90
N LEU A 323 -18.19 -23.18 4.60
CA LEU A 323 -19.48 -23.38 3.95
C LEU A 323 -20.04 -24.64 4.59
N SER A 324 -20.94 -24.47 5.55
CA SER A 324 -21.75 -25.57 6.08
C SER A 324 -22.44 -26.23 4.89
N ALA A 325 -22.14 -27.50 4.69
CA ALA A 325 -22.74 -28.36 3.69
C ALA A 325 -24.24 -28.54 3.91
#